data_b249c746648dbf54c3c0caf316c889d4
#
_entry.id   b249c746648dbf54c3c0caf316c889d4
#
_cell.length_a   1.000
_cell.length_b   1.000
_cell.length_c   1.000
_cell.angle_alpha   90.00
_cell.angle_beta   90.00
_cell.angle_gamma   90.00
#
_symmetry.space_group_name_H-M   'P 1'
#
loop_
_entity.id
_entity.type
_entity.pdbx_description
1 polymer ?
#
loop_
_entity_poly.entity_id
_entity_poly.type
_entity_poly.pdbx_seq_one_letter_code
_entity_poly.pdbx_strand_id
1 'polypeptide(L)'
;MSDITVSNCTDDHFDIDDGFSGTVTNLKITQDTSTYNTNPGNAAMEMSGTTVATFDGLTIVQNKSNKEGVVFFKSAGIGAKISNATITDNVTSATLAGAIHSDNVGADTASTSFTNVTLNGTSTEPKFTGPSAAALEAVFEAGTGNIPNPVN
;
A
#
# COMPACT_ATOMS: atom_id res chain seq x y z
N MET A 1 -7.74 5.46 -15.48
CA MET A 1 -8.01 6.68 -14.67
C MET A 1 -6.71 7.45 -14.53
N SER A 2 -6.73 8.79 -14.47
CA SER A 2 -5.50 9.59 -14.31
C SER A 2 -5.72 10.84 -13.46
N ASP A 3 -4.62 11.35 -12.90
CA ASP A 3 -4.54 12.64 -12.20
C ASP A 3 -5.55 12.78 -11.05
N ILE A 4 -5.56 11.76 -10.18
CA ILE A 4 -6.48 11.66 -9.05
C ILE A 4 -5.77 12.13 -7.77
N THR A 5 -6.42 12.99 -7.01
CA THR A 5 -5.97 13.37 -5.66
C THR A 5 -7.06 13.07 -4.65
N VAL A 6 -6.71 12.33 -3.61
CA VAL A 6 -7.60 11.94 -2.52
C VAL A 6 -6.97 12.32 -1.19
N SER A 7 -7.75 12.87 -0.27
CA SER A 7 -7.25 13.25 1.05
C SER A 7 -8.30 13.10 2.13
N ASN A 8 -7.84 12.67 3.31
CA ASN A 8 -8.61 12.70 4.56
C ASN A 8 -9.99 12.03 4.52
N CYS A 9 -10.08 10.87 3.87
CA CYS A 9 -11.28 10.06 3.89
C CYS A 9 -11.51 9.43 5.28
N THR A 10 -12.75 9.09 5.55
CA THR A 10 -13.16 8.43 6.81
C THR A 10 -13.05 6.91 6.75
N ASP A 11 -12.88 6.37 5.57
CA ASP A 11 -12.64 4.97 5.25
C ASP A 11 -11.42 4.89 4.35
N ASP A 12 -11.22 3.80 3.60
CA ASP A 12 -10.13 3.70 2.65
C ASP A 12 -10.11 4.89 1.68
N HIS A 13 -8.90 5.39 1.41
CA HIS A 13 -8.81 6.56 0.56
C HIS A 13 -8.98 6.20 -0.92
N PHE A 14 -8.49 5.04 -1.30
CA PHE A 14 -8.64 4.51 -2.64
C PHE A 14 -8.86 2.99 -2.55
N ASP A 15 -10.10 2.58 -2.75
CA ASP A 15 -10.52 1.19 -2.69
C ASP A 15 -10.78 0.65 -4.10
N ILE A 16 -10.24 -0.54 -4.37
CA ILE A 16 -10.42 -1.25 -5.63
C ILE A 16 -10.89 -2.66 -5.34
N ASP A 17 -11.99 -3.02 -5.93
CA ASP A 17 -12.67 -4.29 -5.68
C ASP A 17 -13.06 -5.02 -6.97
N ASP A 18 -13.55 -6.24 -6.82
CA ASP A 18 -14.27 -7.03 -7.81
C ASP A 18 -13.61 -7.19 -9.20
N GLY A 19 -12.31 -7.45 -9.21
CA GLY A 19 -11.62 -7.82 -10.46
C GLY A 19 -11.22 -6.64 -11.33
N PHE A 20 -11.07 -5.44 -10.77
CA PHE A 20 -10.52 -4.32 -11.51
C PHE A 20 -9.13 -4.65 -12.05
N SER A 21 -8.94 -4.54 -13.36
CA SER A 21 -7.68 -4.81 -14.07
C SER A 21 -7.18 -3.61 -14.89
N GLY A 22 -7.69 -2.43 -14.58
CA GLY A 22 -7.37 -1.21 -15.30
C GLY A 22 -6.04 -0.57 -14.86
N THR A 23 -5.71 0.55 -15.51
CA THR A 23 -4.55 1.38 -15.16
C THR A 23 -5.00 2.66 -14.48
N VAL A 24 -4.29 2.99 -13.40
CA VAL A 24 -4.40 4.26 -12.67
C VAL A 24 -3.07 4.98 -12.78
N THR A 25 -3.08 6.20 -13.29
CA THR A 25 -1.87 7.03 -13.45
C THR A 25 -1.95 8.29 -12.59
N ASN A 26 -0.83 8.69 -12.00
CA ASN A 26 -0.71 9.90 -11.18
C ASN A 26 -1.75 9.93 -10.03
N LEU A 27 -1.81 8.89 -9.22
CA LEU A 27 -2.64 8.83 -8.02
C LEU A 27 -1.87 9.42 -6.84
N LYS A 28 -2.44 10.46 -6.21
CA LYS A 28 -1.92 11.06 -4.99
C LYS A 28 -2.90 10.85 -3.85
N ILE A 29 -2.43 10.22 -2.78
CA ILE A 29 -3.21 10.00 -1.55
C ILE A 29 -2.47 10.67 -0.40
N THR A 30 -3.19 11.47 0.40
CA THR A 30 -2.66 12.08 1.61
C THR A 30 -3.63 11.85 2.77
N GLN A 31 -3.18 11.11 3.76
CA GLN A 31 -3.84 11.02 5.05
C GLN A 31 -3.02 11.83 6.06
N ASP A 32 -3.56 12.93 6.53
CA ASP A 32 -2.93 13.72 7.57
C ASP A 32 -3.35 13.27 8.98
N THR A 33 -2.89 13.98 9.99
CA THR A 33 -3.22 13.72 11.40
C THR A 33 -4.59 14.23 11.81
N SER A 34 -5.42 14.67 10.88
CA SER A 34 -6.75 15.22 11.18
C SER A 34 -7.67 14.18 11.82
N THR A 35 -8.69 14.64 12.47
CA THR A 35 -9.68 13.81 13.17
C THR A 35 -10.67 13.10 12.24
N TYR A 36 -10.58 13.31 10.94
CA TYR A 36 -11.52 12.74 9.98
C TYR A 36 -11.46 11.22 9.90
N ASN A 37 -10.27 10.65 9.97
CA ASN A 37 -10.17 9.20 10.06
C ASN A 37 -10.10 8.75 11.52
N THR A 38 -11.23 8.39 12.08
CA THR A 38 -11.34 7.84 13.44
C THR A 38 -11.31 6.31 13.47
N ASN A 39 -11.46 5.66 12.31
CA ASN A 39 -11.42 4.21 12.21
C ASN A 39 -9.97 3.73 12.01
N PRO A 40 -9.42 2.94 12.92
CA PRO A 40 -8.05 2.45 12.81
C PRO A 40 -7.88 1.31 11.80
N GLY A 41 -8.92 0.89 11.12
CA GLY A 41 -8.89 -0.18 10.14
C GLY A 41 -8.75 0.26 8.68
N ASN A 42 -8.50 1.53 8.40
CA ASN A 42 -8.53 2.05 7.03
C ASN A 42 -7.14 2.11 6.40
N ALA A 43 -7.01 1.58 5.19
CA ALA A 43 -5.82 1.71 4.36
C ALA A 43 -5.77 3.05 3.61
N ALA A 44 -4.60 3.47 3.16
CA ALA A 44 -4.54 4.51 2.15
C ALA A 44 -4.99 3.97 0.79
N MET A 45 -4.60 2.74 0.47
CA MET A 45 -5.04 2.04 -0.73
C MET A 45 -5.39 0.60 -0.38
N GLU A 46 -6.66 0.23 -0.51
CA GLU A 46 -7.14 -1.14 -0.37
C GLU A 46 -7.35 -1.79 -1.74
N MET A 47 -7.01 -3.06 -1.83
CA MET A 47 -7.31 -3.90 -2.99
C MET A 47 -7.97 -5.18 -2.51
N SER A 48 -9.14 -5.50 -3.05
CA SER A 48 -9.89 -6.70 -2.71
C SER A 48 -10.41 -7.45 -3.95
N GLY A 49 -11.12 -8.55 -3.75
CA GLY A 49 -11.57 -9.40 -4.85
C GLY A 49 -10.41 -10.09 -5.59
N THR A 50 -10.52 -10.26 -6.89
CA THR A 50 -9.47 -10.83 -7.78
C THR A 50 -8.80 -9.74 -8.62
N THR A 51 -8.45 -8.65 -7.99
CA THR A 51 -7.90 -7.45 -8.65
C THR A 51 -6.46 -7.66 -9.09
N VAL A 52 -6.12 -7.23 -10.30
CA VAL A 52 -4.74 -7.07 -10.78
C VAL A 52 -4.61 -5.70 -11.46
N ALA A 53 -4.56 -4.66 -10.65
CA ALA A 53 -4.48 -3.28 -11.13
C ALA A 53 -3.04 -2.86 -11.47
N THR A 54 -2.92 -1.89 -12.37
CA THR A 54 -1.66 -1.22 -12.67
C THR A 54 -1.69 0.20 -12.15
N PHE A 55 -0.68 0.57 -11.37
CA PHE A 55 -0.48 1.94 -10.86
C PHE A 55 0.85 2.49 -11.39
N ASP A 56 0.80 3.64 -12.03
CA ASP A 56 1.99 4.34 -12.52
C ASP A 56 1.99 5.80 -12.04
N GLY A 57 3.01 6.21 -11.32
CA GLY A 57 3.06 7.51 -10.67
C GLY A 57 2.20 7.57 -9.40
N LEU A 58 2.46 6.68 -8.43
CA LEU A 58 1.74 6.64 -7.16
C LEU A 58 2.49 7.44 -6.09
N THR A 59 1.80 8.35 -5.41
CA THR A 59 2.34 9.06 -4.25
C THR A 59 1.39 8.90 -3.07
N ILE A 60 1.85 8.26 -2.00
CA ILE A 60 1.08 8.09 -0.77
C ILE A 60 1.85 8.69 0.41
N VAL A 61 1.15 9.47 1.23
CA VAL A 61 1.63 9.93 2.54
C VAL A 61 0.61 9.56 3.60
N GLN A 62 1.01 8.66 4.49
CA GLN A 62 0.20 8.16 5.60
C GLN A 62 0.78 8.70 6.91
N ASN A 63 0.01 9.54 7.62
CA ASN A 63 0.44 10.13 8.88
C ASN A 63 -0.39 9.68 10.09
N LYS A 64 -1.39 8.84 9.87
CA LYS A 64 -2.29 8.36 10.92
C LYS A 64 -2.30 6.85 11.00
N SER A 65 -2.39 6.32 12.21
CA SER A 65 -2.40 4.89 12.44
C SER A 65 -3.61 4.20 11.80
N ASN A 66 -3.36 3.09 11.16
CA ASN A 66 -4.37 2.15 10.76
C ASN A 66 -3.86 0.70 10.96
N LYS A 67 -4.76 -0.26 10.92
CA LYS A 67 -4.43 -1.68 11.10
C LYS A 67 -4.10 -2.38 9.78
N GLU A 68 -4.44 -1.77 8.67
CA GLU A 68 -4.46 -2.39 7.36
C GLU A 68 -3.26 -2.00 6.51
N GLY A 69 -2.41 -1.12 7.04
CA GLY A 69 -1.22 -0.67 6.35
C GLY A 69 -1.51 0.45 5.34
N VAL A 70 -0.48 0.83 4.61
CA VAL A 70 -0.61 1.92 3.62
C VAL A 70 -1.16 1.37 2.31
N VAL A 71 -0.58 0.28 1.83
CA VAL A 71 -1.08 -0.47 0.66
C VAL A 71 -1.49 -1.86 1.13
N PHE A 72 -2.75 -2.17 0.99
CA PHE A 72 -3.38 -3.35 1.57
C PHE A 72 -3.86 -4.35 0.51
N PHE A 73 -3.30 -5.54 0.55
CA PHE A 73 -3.72 -6.71 -0.22
C PHE A 73 -4.69 -7.53 0.63
N LYS A 74 -5.97 -7.24 0.58
CA LYS A 74 -6.98 -7.76 1.50
C LYS A 74 -7.43 -9.19 1.20
N SER A 75 -7.53 -9.57 -0.05
CA SER A 75 -8.04 -10.89 -0.45
C SER A 75 -6.96 -11.77 -1.09
N ALA A 76 -7.19 -13.07 -1.08
CA ALA A 76 -6.36 -14.00 -1.85
C ALA A 76 -6.51 -13.75 -3.37
N GLY A 77 -5.44 -13.99 -4.14
CA GLY A 77 -5.44 -13.83 -5.60
C GLY A 77 -5.29 -12.38 -6.08
N ILE A 78 -5.05 -11.44 -5.17
CA ILE A 78 -4.78 -10.05 -5.54
C ILE A 78 -3.34 -9.88 -5.98
N GLY A 79 -3.14 -9.25 -7.12
CA GLY A 79 -1.86 -8.76 -7.60
C GLY A 79 -1.92 -7.27 -7.92
N ALA A 80 -0.76 -6.62 -7.98
CA ALA A 80 -0.66 -5.23 -8.38
C ALA A 80 0.67 -4.96 -9.12
N LYS A 81 0.61 -4.18 -10.18
CA LYS A 81 1.79 -3.66 -10.86
C LYS A 81 1.96 -2.21 -10.45
N ILE A 82 2.95 -1.93 -9.61
CA ILE A 82 3.20 -0.59 -9.06
C ILE A 82 4.51 -0.06 -9.62
N SER A 83 4.47 1.07 -10.31
CA SER A 83 5.64 1.71 -10.89
C SER A 83 5.71 3.21 -10.57
N ASN A 84 6.95 3.72 -10.51
CA ASN A 84 7.23 5.14 -10.26
C ASN A 84 6.50 5.67 -9.01
N ALA A 85 6.66 4.97 -7.90
CA ALA A 85 5.89 5.21 -6.69
C ALA A 85 6.76 5.67 -5.51
N THR A 86 6.19 6.56 -4.71
CA THR A 86 6.70 6.91 -3.38
C THR A 86 5.61 6.67 -2.35
N ILE A 87 5.86 5.75 -1.43
CA ILE A 87 4.94 5.38 -0.36
C ILE A 87 5.61 5.78 0.95
N THR A 88 5.01 6.73 1.66
CA THR A 88 5.53 7.27 2.92
C THR A 88 4.63 6.86 4.07
N ASP A 89 5.16 6.04 4.96
CA ASP A 89 4.51 5.60 6.18
C ASP A 89 5.16 6.28 7.40
N ASN A 90 4.46 7.24 7.97
CA ASN A 90 4.89 7.99 9.15
C ASN A 90 4.19 7.52 10.44
N VAL A 91 3.51 6.40 10.40
CA VAL A 91 2.81 5.84 11.56
C VAL A 91 3.81 5.19 12.51
N THR A 92 3.75 5.58 13.77
CA THR A 92 4.66 5.07 14.82
C THR A 92 3.87 4.30 15.88
N SER A 93 3.45 3.09 15.58
CA SER A 93 2.75 2.25 16.55
C SER A 93 3.04 0.77 16.31
N ALA A 94 3.62 0.12 17.28
CA ALA A 94 4.05 -1.29 17.24
C ALA A 94 2.92 -2.34 17.11
N THR A 95 1.70 -1.93 16.85
CA THR A 95 0.55 -2.84 16.71
C THR A 95 -0.15 -2.74 15.36
N LEU A 96 0.45 -2.01 14.42
CA LEU A 96 -0.17 -1.69 13.14
C LEU A 96 0.53 -2.41 11.99
N ALA A 97 -0.12 -2.45 10.86
CA ALA A 97 0.44 -2.99 9.64
C ALA A 97 1.50 -2.04 9.04
N GLY A 98 2.45 -2.58 8.31
CA GLY A 98 3.51 -1.80 7.66
C GLY A 98 3.07 -1.12 6.37
N ALA A 99 4.04 -0.59 5.63
CA ALA A 99 3.77 0.11 4.38
C ALA A 99 3.04 -0.76 3.34
N ILE A 100 3.40 -2.04 3.26
CA ILE A 100 2.72 -3.04 2.43
C ILE A 100 2.19 -4.14 3.35
N HIS A 101 0.90 -4.36 3.35
CA HIS A 101 0.24 -5.36 4.20
C HIS A 101 -0.57 -6.35 3.37
N SER A 102 -0.60 -7.61 3.82
CA SER A 102 -1.49 -8.63 3.27
C SER A 102 -2.30 -9.28 4.38
N ASP A 103 -3.61 -9.43 4.18
CA ASP A 103 -4.48 -10.11 5.16
C ASP A 103 -4.60 -11.62 4.88
N ASN A 104 -4.22 -12.08 3.72
CA ASN A 104 -4.29 -13.46 3.28
C ASN A 104 -2.96 -13.99 2.75
N VAL A 105 -2.73 -15.31 2.92
CA VAL A 105 -1.53 -16.00 2.40
C VAL A 105 -1.50 -16.16 0.88
N GLY A 106 -2.50 -15.71 0.17
CA GLY A 106 -2.67 -15.94 -1.25
C GLY A 106 -2.54 -14.69 -2.11
N ALA A 107 -1.78 -13.67 -1.69
CA ALA A 107 -1.45 -12.56 -2.60
C ALA A 107 -0.80 -13.12 -3.88
N ASP A 108 -1.29 -12.71 -5.04
CA ASP A 108 -0.79 -13.18 -6.34
C ASP A 108 0.54 -12.50 -6.67
N THR A 109 1.63 -13.06 -6.17
CA THR A 109 2.98 -12.55 -6.42
C THR A 109 3.42 -12.73 -7.87
N ALA A 110 2.85 -13.66 -8.62
CA ALA A 110 3.15 -13.83 -10.04
C ALA A 110 2.59 -12.67 -10.90
N SER A 111 1.50 -12.05 -10.46
CA SER A 111 0.91 -10.87 -11.10
C SER A 111 1.30 -9.56 -10.39
N THR A 112 2.17 -9.62 -9.39
CA THR A 112 2.64 -8.46 -8.64
C THR A 112 4.04 -8.05 -9.09
N SER A 113 4.25 -6.74 -9.25
CA SER A 113 5.58 -6.19 -9.52
C SER A 113 5.75 -4.79 -8.92
N PHE A 114 6.97 -4.50 -8.50
CA PHE A 114 7.37 -3.17 -8.01
C PHE A 114 8.53 -2.67 -8.87
N THR A 115 8.35 -1.56 -9.57
CA THR A 115 9.36 -0.96 -10.44
C THR A 115 9.58 0.50 -10.06
N ASN A 116 10.79 0.88 -9.68
CA ASN A 116 11.08 2.24 -9.22
C ASN A 116 10.14 2.68 -8.09
N VAL A 117 10.03 1.86 -7.05
CA VAL A 117 9.17 2.11 -5.87
C VAL A 117 10.05 2.41 -4.66
N THR A 118 9.75 3.49 -3.97
CA THR A 118 10.44 3.90 -2.75
C THR A 118 9.49 3.80 -1.55
N LEU A 119 9.89 3.05 -0.52
CA LEU A 119 9.19 2.97 0.76
C LEU A 119 9.91 3.86 1.78
N ASN A 120 9.31 4.97 2.13
CA ASN A 120 9.82 5.98 3.05
C ASN A 120 9.05 6.00 4.38
N GLY A 121 9.46 6.91 5.25
CA GLY A 121 8.71 7.33 6.43
C GLY A 121 9.45 7.06 7.73
N THR A 122 8.81 7.46 8.82
CA THR A 122 9.32 7.36 10.19
C THR A 122 8.74 6.18 10.96
N SER A 123 7.90 5.37 10.31
CA SER A 123 7.35 4.16 10.91
C SER A 123 8.47 3.20 11.33
N THR A 124 8.34 2.67 12.54
CA THR A 124 9.23 1.66 13.10
C THR A 124 8.76 0.23 12.78
N GLU A 125 7.62 0.09 12.15
CA GLU A 125 7.07 -1.20 11.75
C GLU A 125 7.86 -1.82 10.58
N PRO A 126 7.90 -3.15 10.47
CA PRO A 126 8.39 -3.80 9.25
C PRO A 126 7.67 -3.25 8.03
N LYS A 127 8.41 -3.01 6.96
CA LYS A 127 7.80 -2.43 5.73
C LYS A 127 6.79 -3.38 5.08
N PHE A 128 6.98 -4.68 5.27
CA PHE A 128 6.08 -5.73 4.80
C PHE A 128 5.50 -6.47 6.00
N THR A 129 4.19 -6.61 6.06
CA THR A 129 3.48 -7.29 7.15
C THR A 129 2.36 -8.19 6.62
N GLY A 130 1.91 -9.11 7.49
CA GLY A 130 0.85 -10.06 7.16
C GLY A 130 1.37 -11.38 6.56
N PRO A 131 0.46 -12.32 6.27
CA PRO A 131 0.81 -13.67 5.86
C PRO A 131 1.62 -13.80 4.56
N SER A 132 1.46 -12.88 3.62
CA SER A 132 2.23 -12.86 2.36
C SER A 132 3.44 -11.91 2.40
N ALA A 133 3.82 -11.37 3.56
CA ALA A 133 4.87 -10.36 3.70
C ALA A 133 6.19 -10.77 3.02
N ALA A 134 6.73 -11.93 3.38
CA ALA A 134 8.00 -12.41 2.82
C ALA A 134 7.97 -12.59 1.30
N ALA A 135 6.83 -13.02 0.75
CA ALA A 135 6.69 -13.19 -0.69
C ALA A 135 6.58 -11.84 -1.43
N LEU A 136 5.86 -10.87 -0.85
CA LEU A 136 5.76 -9.52 -1.40
C LEU A 136 7.10 -8.76 -1.29
N GLU A 137 7.83 -8.93 -0.19
CA GLU A 137 9.17 -8.39 -0.01
C GLU A 137 10.15 -8.94 -1.04
N ALA A 138 10.13 -10.25 -1.29
CA ALA A 138 10.96 -10.86 -2.34
C ALA A 138 10.66 -10.32 -3.74
N VAL A 139 9.38 -10.06 -4.06
CA VAL A 139 8.99 -9.42 -5.32
C VAL A 139 9.48 -7.97 -5.38
N PHE A 140 9.45 -7.25 -4.26
CA PHE A 140 9.94 -5.87 -4.16
C PHE A 140 11.46 -5.81 -4.36
N GLU A 141 12.21 -6.69 -3.72
CA GLU A 141 13.68 -6.78 -3.85
C GLU A 141 14.11 -7.22 -5.26
N ALA A 142 13.36 -8.13 -5.88
CA ALA A 142 13.62 -8.57 -7.26
C ALA A 142 13.34 -7.48 -8.30
N GLY A 143 12.51 -6.49 -7.96
CA GLY A 143 12.23 -5.33 -8.78
C GLY A 143 13.29 -4.23 -8.59
N THR A 144 12.88 -2.98 -8.78
CA THR A 144 13.71 -1.80 -8.49
C THR A 144 13.16 -1.03 -7.29
N GLY A 145 12.86 -1.79 -6.22
CA GLY A 145 12.43 -1.24 -4.94
C GLY A 145 13.58 -0.60 -4.17
N ASN A 146 13.30 0.42 -3.40
CA ASN A 146 14.26 1.09 -2.55
C ASN A 146 13.66 1.40 -1.17
N ILE A 147 14.40 1.06 -0.11
CA ILE A 147 14.10 1.45 1.27
C ILE A 147 15.25 2.31 1.75
N PRO A 148 15.14 3.66 1.69
CA PRO A 148 16.26 4.56 1.98
C PRO A 148 16.79 4.46 3.41
N ASN A 149 15.94 4.09 4.35
CA ASN A 149 16.29 3.92 5.77
C ASN A 149 15.77 2.57 6.27
N PRO A 150 16.45 1.46 5.97
CA PRO A 150 16.03 0.18 6.53
C PRO A 150 16.09 0.26 8.06
N VAL A 151 14.99 -0.09 8.70
CA VAL A 151 14.97 -0.25 10.17
C VAL A 151 15.73 -1.56 10.45
N ASN A 152 16.91 -1.44 11.08
CA ASN A 152 17.71 -2.59 11.54
C ASN A 152 17.08 -3.25 12.77
#